data_431f3516d8e967a1b9629eaefa8e50b4
#
_entry.id   431f3516d8e967a1b9629eaefa8e50b4
#
_cell.length_a   1.000
_cell.length_b   1.000
_cell.length_c   1.000
_cell.angle_alpha   90.00
_cell.angle_beta   90.00
_cell.angle_gamma   90.00
#
_symmetry.space_group_name_H-M   'P 1'
#
loop_
_entity.id
_entity.type
_entity.pdbx_description
1 polymer ?
#
loop_
_entity_poly.entity_id
_entity_poly.type
_entity_poly.pdbx_seq_one_letter_code
_entity_poly.pdbx_strand_id
1 'polypeptide(L)'
;MDTKTLAESYFTAVNKGGWEEFVAENFNYGMCDSQEIRQGRDVYLQGAGQFYALNQHLEVKKLLVEGREVAALNRYRLQSPQGNQLELDVAEFLKFDESDKLIASTIYFDTHRFQEFMQGK
;
A
#
# COMPACT_ATOMS: atom_id res chain seq x y z
N MET A 1 -2.64 14.64 -14.53
CA MET A 1 -2.59 14.82 -13.06
C MET A 1 -1.14 14.72 -12.63
N ASP A 2 -0.67 15.61 -11.76
CA ASP A 2 0.69 15.48 -11.29
C ASP A 2 0.82 14.30 -10.32
N THR A 3 2.06 13.81 -10.16
CA THR A 3 2.33 12.60 -9.41
C THR A 3 1.95 12.74 -7.93
N LYS A 4 2.19 13.90 -7.33
CA LYS A 4 1.83 14.12 -5.93
C LYS A 4 0.32 14.02 -5.73
N THR A 5 -0.46 14.70 -6.55
CA THR A 5 -1.92 14.65 -6.48
C THR A 5 -2.43 13.23 -6.72
N LEU A 6 -1.82 12.53 -7.68
CA LEU A 6 -2.19 11.15 -7.99
C LEU A 6 -1.95 10.23 -6.80
N ALA A 7 -0.80 10.36 -6.14
CA ALA A 7 -0.48 9.57 -4.95
C ALA A 7 -1.44 9.87 -3.80
N GLU A 8 -1.73 11.15 -3.57
CA GLU A 8 -2.68 11.55 -2.53
C GLU A 8 -4.08 11.00 -2.82
N SER A 9 -4.48 11.00 -4.09
CA SER A 9 -5.76 10.44 -4.51
C SER A 9 -5.81 8.93 -4.28
N TYR A 10 -4.72 8.23 -4.57
CA TYR A 10 -4.62 6.79 -4.31
C TYR A 10 -4.79 6.48 -2.82
N PHE A 11 -4.05 7.19 -1.96
CA PHE A 11 -4.15 6.93 -0.51
C PHE A 11 -5.52 7.32 0.05
N THR A 12 -6.14 8.35 -0.50
CA THR A 12 -7.52 8.69 -0.15
C THR A 12 -8.47 7.54 -0.52
N ALA A 13 -8.25 6.93 -1.68
CA ALA A 13 -9.05 5.79 -2.14
C ALA A 13 -8.83 4.55 -1.27
N VAL A 14 -7.64 4.37 -0.69
CA VAL A 14 -7.40 3.29 0.28
C VAL A 14 -8.31 3.45 1.49
N ASN A 15 -8.51 4.68 1.95
CA ASN A 15 -9.41 4.95 3.09
C ASN A 15 -10.89 4.85 2.73
N LYS A 16 -11.25 5.25 1.52
CA LYS A 16 -12.67 5.41 1.14
C LYS A 16 -13.19 4.34 0.20
N GLY A 17 -12.31 3.58 -0.42
CA GLY A 17 -12.65 2.60 -1.46
C GLY A 17 -12.31 3.13 -2.85
N GLY A 18 -12.17 2.21 -3.80
CA GLY A 18 -11.87 2.54 -5.20
C GLY A 18 -10.41 2.54 -5.54
N TRP A 19 -9.52 2.15 -4.62
CA TRP A 19 -8.08 2.11 -4.88
C TRP A 19 -7.71 1.14 -6.02
N GLU A 20 -8.52 0.11 -6.23
CA GLU A 20 -8.26 -0.92 -7.25
C GLU A 20 -8.22 -0.33 -8.65
N GLU A 21 -8.96 0.73 -8.89
CA GLU A 21 -9.02 1.36 -10.21
C GLU A 21 -7.73 2.08 -10.60
N PHE A 22 -6.87 2.36 -9.64
CA PHE A 22 -5.57 2.96 -9.90
C PHE A 22 -4.55 1.96 -10.43
N VAL A 23 -4.79 0.65 -10.28
CA VAL A 23 -3.78 -0.38 -10.52
C VAL A 23 -3.76 -0.78 -11.99
N ALA A 24 -2.56 -0.77 -12.60
CA ALA A 24 -2.37 -1.16 -14.00
C ALA A 24 -2.44 -2.68 -14.15
N GLU A 25 -2.78 -3.13 -15.38
CA GLU A 25 -2.82 -4.55 -15.68
C GLU A 25 -1.45 -5.22 -15.56
N ASN A 26 -0.37 -4.50 -15.92
CA ASN A 26 1.01 -5.02 -15.90
C ASN A 26 1.73 -4.63 -14.60
N PHE A 27 1.05 -4.74 -13.48
CA PHE A 27 1.57 -4.32 -12.18
C PHE A 27 2.67 -5.26 -11.66
N ASN A 28 3.68 -4.68 -10.99
CA ASN A 28 4.74 -5.42 -10.28
C ASN A 28 4.69 -5.08 -8.80
N TYR A 29 4.76 -6.11 -7.95
CA TYR A 29 4.65 -5.94 -6.50
C TYR A 29 5.80 -6.62 -5.76
N GLY A 30 6.41 -5.89 -4.84
CA GLY A 30 7.42 -6.40 -3.93
C GLY A 30 7.12 -6.01 -2.48
N MET A 31 7.52 -6.85 -1.53
CA MET A 31 7.28 -6.60 -0.11
C MET A 31 8.54 -6.95 0.70
N CYS A 32 9.00 -5.99 1.53
CA CYS A 32 10.03 -6.18 2.56
C CYS A 32 11.16 -7.13 2.16
N ASP A 33 12.19 -6.69 1.53
CA ASP A 33 13.35 -7.52 1.18
C ASP A 33 13.03 -8.82 0.43
N SER A 34 11.79 -9.06 0.05
CA SER A 34 11.45 -10.24 -0.73
C SER A 34 12.12 -10.17 -2.08
N GLN A 35 12.83 -11.24 -2.47
CA GLN A 35 13.39 -11.34 -3.80
C GLN A 35 12.35 -11.79 -4.82
N GLU A 36 11.18 -12.22 -4.36
CA GLU A 36 10.07 -12.56 -5.22
C GLU A 36 9.37 -11.30 -5.69
N ILE A 37 9.35 -11.09 -7.00
CA ILE A 37 8.53 -10.04 -7.60
C ILE A 37 7.27 -10.71 -8.12
N ARG A 38 6.13 -10.29 -7.60
CA ARG A 38 4.84 -10.78 -8.07
C ARG A 38 4.33 -9.87 -9.16
N GLN A 39 3.84 -10.45 -10.24
CA GLN A 39 3.39 -9.70 -11.40
C GLN A 39 1.90 -9.89 -11.62
N GLY A 40 1.28 -8.83 -12.11
CA GLY A 40 -0.11 -8.84 -12.50
C GLY A 40 -1.02 -8.13 -11.50
N ARG A 41 -2.03 -7.50 -12.06
CA ARG A 41 -3.00 -6.71 -11.29
C ARG A 41 -3.73 -7.58 -10.27
N ASP A 42 -4.18 -8.77 -10.68
CA ASP A 42 -4.98 -9.63 -9.81
C ASP A 42 -4.22 -10.08 -8.57
N VAL A 43 -2.92 -10.35 -8.72
CA VAL A 43 -2.07 -10.74 -7.58
C VAL A 43 -1.98 -9.61 -6.57
N TYR A 44 -1.80 -8.38 -7.05
CA TYR A 44 -1.73 -7.22 -6.17
C TYR A 44 -3.08 -6.93 -5.50
N LEU A 45 -4.17 -7.01 -6.25
CA LEU A 45 -5.51 -6.78 -5.69
C LEU A 45 -5.81 -7.76 -4.57
N GLN A 46 -5.40 -9.02 -4.73
CA GLN A 46 -5.61 -10.02 -3.69
C GLN A 46 -4.76 -9.74 -2.46
N GLY A 47 -3.44 -9.55 -2.63
CA GLY A 47 -2.53 -9.34 -1.51
C GLY A 47 -2.76 -8.04 -0.78
N ALA A 48 -2.81 -6.93 -1.51
CA ALA A 48 -3.04 -5.62 -0.93
C ALA A 48 -4.47 -5.52 -0.37
N GLY A 49 -5.42 -6.15 -1.04
CA GLY A 49 -6.80 -6.15 -0.57
C GLY A 49 -6.96 -6.78 0.80
N GLN A 50 -6.24 -7.86 1.08
CA GLN A 50 -6.26 -8.48 2.41
C GLN A 50 -5.73 -7.51 3.48
N PHE A 51 -4.65 -6.79 3.18
CA PHE A 51 -4.10 -5.80 4.11
C PHE A 51 -5.05 -4.61 4.27
N TYR A 52 -5.55 -4.07 3.17
CA TYR A 52 -6.43 -2.90 3.21
C TYR A 52 -7.78 -3.21 3.88
N ALA A 53 -8.22 -4.48 3.86
CA ALA A 53 -9.43 -4.88 4.56
C ALA A 53 -9.29 -4.73 6.08
N LEU A 54 -8.06 -4.74 6.61
CA LEU A 54 -7.80 -4.52 8.02
C LEU A 54 -7.70 -3.04 8.37
N ASN A 55 -7.59 -2.17 7.36
CA ASN A 55 -7.34 -0.75 7.56
C ASN A 55 -8.58 -0.03 8.07
N GLN A 56 -8.44 0.65 9.20
CA GLN A 56 -9.46 1.55 9.74
C GLN A 56 -9.20 2.98 9.32
N HIS A 57 -7.92 3.35 9.22
CA HIS A 57 -7.53 4.69 8.78
C HIS A 57 -6.05 4.71 8.40
N LEU A 58 -5.76 5.26 7.23
CA LEU A 58 -4.41 5.52 6.74
C LEU A 58 -4.13 7.01 6.84
N GLU A 59 -3.03 7.35 7.50
CA GLU A 59 -2.52 8.73 7.56
C GLU A 59 -1.20 8.80 6.81
N VAL A 60 -1.11 9.71 5.85
CA VAL A 60 0.16 9.95 5.14
C VAL A 60 0.99 10.90 5.98
N LYS A 61 2.10 10.41 6.52
CA LYS A 61 2.97 11.20 7.39
C LYS A 61 4.02 11.97 6.60
N LYS A 62 4.49 11.41 5.49
CA LYS A 62 5.49 12.06 4.63
C LYS A 62 5.34 11.56 3.21
N LEU A 63 5.47 12.47 2.27
CA LEU A 63 5.32 12.15 0.85
C LEU A 63 6.44 12.86 0.07
N LEU A 64 7.25 12.09 -0.63
CA LEU A 64 8.32 12.58 -1.49
C LEU A 64 8.04 12.12 -2.91
N VAL A 65 8.22 13.02 -3.87
CA VAL A 65 7.93 12.73 -5.27
C VAL A 65 9.15 13.06 -6.13
N GLU A 66 9.50 12.13 -7.01
CA GLU A 66 10.52 12.33 -8.01
C GLU A 66 10.02 11.77 -9.33
N GLY A 67 9.69 12.64 -10.27
CA GLY A 67 9.12 12.23 -11.56
C GLY A 67 7.80 11.49 -11.37
N ARG A 68 7.77 10.24 -11.78
CA ARG A 68 6.61 9.35 -11.62
C ARG A 68 6.72 8.43 -10.43
N GLU A 69 7.72 8.62 -9.59
CA GLU A 69 7.95 7.76 -8.42
C GLU A 69 7.64 8.52 -7.14
N VAL A 70 7.14 7.76 -6.16
CA VAL A 70 6.71 8.30 -4.87
C VAL A 70 7.30 7.46 -3.77
N ALA A 71 7.83 8.13 -2.74
CA ALA A 71 8.17 7.48 -1.47
C ALA A 71 7.26 8.09 -0.40
N ALA A 72 6.52 7.23 0.27
CA ALA A 72 5.59 7.68 1.32
C ALA A 72 5.86 6.94 2.62
N LEU A 73 5.78 7.67 3.72
CA LEU A 73 5.72 7.07 5.05
C LEU A 73 4.28 7.21 5.54
N ASN A 74 3.62 6.09 5.68
CA ASN A 74 2.20 6.04 6.04
C ASN A 74 2.01 5.32 7.37
N ARG A 75 1.08 5.81 8.16
CA ARG A 75 0.65 5.11 9.38
C ARG A 75 -0.72 4.53 9.15
N TYR A 76 -0.82 3.21 9.30
CA TYR A 76 -2.08 2.49 9.21
C TYR A 76 -2.58 2.17 10.61
N ARG A 77 -3.85 2.42 10.85
CA ARG A 77 -4.54 1.91 12.03
C ARG A 77 -5.29 0.67 11.60
N LEU A 78 -4.85 -0.48 12.08
CA LEU A 78 -5.36 -1.78 11.65
C LEU A 78 -6.19 -2.41 12.76
N GLN A 79 -7.19 -3.20 12.36
CA GLN A 79 -7.95 -4.03 13.28
C GLN A 79 -8.07 -5.42 12.69
N SER A 80 -7.68 -6.44 13.49
CA SER A 80 -7.77 -7.83 13.07
C SER A 80 -9.21 -8.35 13.18
N PRO A 81 -9.51 -9.50 12.53
CA PRO A 81 -10.83 -10.13 12.68
C PRO A 81 -11.20 -10.44 14.13
N GLN A 82 -10.20 -10.68 15.01
CA GLN A 82 -10.43 -10.93 16.43
C GLN A 82 -10.61 -9.64 17.24
N GLY A 83 -10.47 -8.47 16.61
CA GLY A 83 -10.63 -7.18 17.27
C GLY A 83 -9.35 -6.57 17.83
N ASN A 84 -8.19 -7.21 17.62
CA ASN A 84 -6.91 -6.63 18.01
C ASN A 84 -6.61 -5.39 17.16
N GLN A 85 -5.93 -4.41 17.76
CA GLN A 85 -5.60 -3.17 17.07
C GLN A 85 -4.09 -2.98 16.99
N LEU A 86 -3.62 -2.39 15.91
CA LEU A 86 -2.20 -2.08 15.70
C LEU A 86 -2.07 -0.78 14.91
N GLU A 87 -1.20 0.12 15.37
CA GLU A 87 -0.71 1.20 14.53
C GLU A 87 0.60 0.75 13.91
N LEU A 88 0.67 0.76 12.58
CA LEU A 88 1.82 0.25 11.83
C LEU A 88 2.29 1.31 10.85
N ASP A 89 3.58 1.66 10.94
CA ASP A 89 4.20 2.56 9.96
C ASP A 89 4.71 1.71 8.80
N VAL A 90 4.35 2.12 7.59
CA VAL A 90 4.73 1.44 6.36
C VAL A 90 5.40 2.43 5.43
N ALA A 91 6.61 2.10 4.98
CA ALA A 91 7.27 2.85 3.91
C ALA A 91 6.84 2.25 2.59
N GLU A 92 6.28 3.07 1.71
CA GLU A 92 5.73 2.62 0.42
C GLU A 92 6.43 3.35 -0.72
N PHE A 93 6.96 2.58 -1.66
CA PHE A 93 7.59 3.11 -2.87
C PHE A 93 6.71 2.75 -4.04
N LEU A 94 6.11 3.78 -4.66
CA LEU A 94 5.14 3.60 -5.72
C LEU A 94 5.68 4.17 -7.04
N LYS A 95 5.28 3.57 -8.15
CA LYS A 95 5.57 4.11 -9.48
C LYS A 95 4.30 4.12 -10.30
N PHE A 96 4.04 5.26 -10.94
CA PHE A 96 2.89 5.43 -11.84
C PHE A 96 3.38 5.50 -13.28
N ASP A 97 2.56 5.02 -14.21
CA ASP A 97 2.87 5.11 -15.62
C ASP A 97 2.32 6.41 -16.24
N GLU A 98 2.54 6.58 -17.55
CA GLU A 98 2.11 7.78 -18.26
C GLU A 98 0.59 7.90 -18.37
N SER A 99 -0.14 6.81 -18.13
CA SER A 99 -1.61 6.79 -18.11
C SER A 99 -2.17 7.02 -16.71
N ASP A 100 -1.32 7.44 -15.76
CA ASP A 100 -1.68 7.69 -14.36
C ASP A 100 -2.14 6.42 -13.63
N LYS A 101 -1.60 5.26 -14.03
CA LYS A 101 -1.87 4.00 -13.36
C LYS A 101 -0.68 3.57 -12.52
N LEU A 102 -0.97 2.94 -11.40
CA LEU A 102 0.06 2.39 -10.51
C LEU A 102 0.62 1.12 -11.13
N ILE A 103 1.93 1.12 -11.44
CA ILE A 103 2.58 -0.02 -12.11
C ILE A 103 3.56 -0.76 -11.21
N ALA A 104 3.97 -0.18 -10.09
CA ALA A 104 4.86 -0.84 -9.17
C ALA A 104 4.64 -0.34 -7.75
N SER A 105 4.78 -1.25 -6.80
CA SER A 105 4.72 -0.94 -5.37
C SER A 105 5.70 -1.84 -4.64
N THR A 106 6.51 -1.24 -3.75
CA THR A 106 7.37 -1.98 -2.84
C THR A 106 7.13 -1.41 -1.44
N ILE A 107 6.83 -2.28 -0.47
CA ILE A 107 6.51 -1.82 0.88
C ILE A 107 7.46 -2.44 1.90
N TYR A 108 7.74 -1.67 2.96
CA TYR A 108 8.59 -2.10 4.07
C TYR A 108 7.89 -1.75 5.38
N PHE A 109 7.81 -2.71 6.27
CA PHE A 109 7.22 -2.53 7.60
C PHE A 109 7.77 -3.57 8.56
N ASP A 110 7.48 -3.42 9.83
CA ASP A 110 7.89 -4.39 10.86
C ASP A 110 7.01 -5.64 10.76
N THR A 111 7.51 -6.64 10.04
CA THR A 111 6.76 -7.87 9.79
C THR A 111 6.52 -8.68 11.05
N HIS A 112 7.41 -8.59 12.04
CA HIS A 112 7.25 -9.30 13.30
C HIS A 112 6.06 -8.74 14.09
N ARG A 113 5.95 -7.42 14.19
CA ARG A 113 4.80 -6.80 14.85
C ARG A 113 3.49 -7.15 14.16
N PHE A 114 3.50 -7.16 12.83
CA PHE A 114 2.31 -7.51 12.07
C PHE A 114 1.91 -8.96 12.30
N GLN A 115 2.88 -9.89 12.31
CA GLN A 115 2.61 -11.30 12.57
C GLN A 115 2.01 -11.51 13.95
N GLU A 116 2.57 -10.87 14.99
CA GLU A 116 2.03 -10.96 16.34
C GLU A 116 0.58 -10.45 16.40
N PHE A 117 0.33 -9.34 15.73
CA PHE A 117 -1.00 -8.75 15.64
C PHE A 117 -2.00 -9.73 15.01
N MET A 118 -1.61 -10.36 13.89
CA MET A 118 -2.49 -11.31 13.20
C MET A 118 -2.70 -12.60 14.00
N GLN A 119 -1.75 -12.96 14.86
CA GLN A 119 -1.87 -14.14 15.73
C GLN A 119 -2.63 -13.86 17.03
N GLY A 120 -3.00 -12.60 17.27
CA GLY A 120 -3.73 -12.20 18.45
C GLY A 120 -2.87 -12.07 19.70
N LYS A 121 -1.59 -11.82 19.55
CA LYS A 121 -0.66 -11.66 20.67
C LYS A 121 -0.41 -10.22 21.04
#